data_479b4f85f5f51f3885308b8a7e0ebc8d
#
_entry.id   479b4f85f5f51f3885308b8a7e0ebc8d
#
_cell.length_a   1.000
_cell.length_b   1.000
_cell.length_c   1.000
_cell.angle_alpha   90.00
_cell.angle_beta   90.00
_cell.angle_gamma   90.00
#
_symmetry.space_group_name_H-M   'P 1'
#
loop_
_entity.id
_entity.type
_entity.pdbx_description
1 polymer ?
#
loop_
_entity_poly.entity_id
_entity_poly.type
_entity_poly.pdbx_seq_one_letter_code
_entity_poly.pdbx_strand_id
1 'polypeptide(L)'
;MDKSTDLIIVGGSLNGCALALAAAGAGLSVTLIDAEDVATQTLSNFNGRSYAIALASQRLLNGIGLWDDLKDNAQPMLEIKVTDGRVGEGPSPFLMHFDHAEIEEGPMGFMVEDRHLRRAFLNAVQNAEIVHLPNARVVAQHTDAAGASVTLADGTVHMCRVLVGCDGRTSGTAMRAGIMRSGRDYGQTAMVCAISHEKPHGGIAHQFFMPAGPLAILPLSGNRSSIVWSETHETAARVSKMSDDDFIEHLKPRFGDFLGNIELAGGRYHYPLSLTLAKALTSQRIALVGDAAHGVHPIAGQGLNAGLKDVASLVEVLALAKRRGEDIGSDLVLARYAQWRRFDVAALAASTDSFNALFSNDNGFLRGLRDVGMGI
;
A
#
# COMPACT_ATOMS: atom_id res chain seq x y z
N MET A 1 4.70 -29.99 23.74
CA MET A 1 3.50 -29.86 22.91
C MET A 1 3.60 -28.48 22.27
N ASP A 2 3.97 -28.38 21.02
CA ASP A 2 3.90 -27.11 20.28
C ASP A 2 2.45 -26.65 20.29
N LYS A 3 2.19 -25.52 20.95
CA LYS A 3 0.84 -24.95 20.97
C LYS A 3 0.54 -24.45 19.55
N SER A 4 -0.39 -25.13 18.85
CA SER A 4 -0.94 -24.61 17.60
C SER A 4 -1.53 -23.23 17.84
N THR A 5 -1.11 -22.21 17.06
CA THR A 5 -1.68 -20.87 17.12
C THR A 5 -2.95 -20.79 16.28
N ASP A 6 -3.81 -19.81 16.53
CA ASP A 6 -4.96 -19.56 15.65
C ASP A 6 -4.48 -19.13 14.26
N LEU A 7 -3.51 -18.22 14.20
CA LEU A 7 -2.99 -17.68 12.95
C LEU A 7 -1.47 -17.77 12.86
N ILE A 8 -0.98 -18.21 11.69
CA ILE A 8 0.36 -17.88 11.23
C ILE A 8 0.24 -16.87 10.10
N ILE A 9 0.96 -15.74 10.23
CA ILE A 9 1.02 -14.68 9.23
C ILE A 9 2.43 -14.70 8.63
N VAL A 10 2.53 -14.85 7.31
CA VAL A 10 3.78 -14.85 6.57
C VAL A 10 3.97 -13.51 5.87
N GLY A 11 5.01 -12.77 6.26
CA GLY A 11 5.30 -11.40 5.82
C GLY A 11 4.96 -10.37 6.90
N GLY A 12 5.99 -9.79 7.53
CA GLY A 12 5.93 -8.81 8.62
C GLY A 12 6.01 -7.35 8.17
N SER A 13 5.66 -7.04 6.90
CA SER A 13 5.52 -5.67 6.45
C SER A 13 4.23 -5.03 7.01
N LEU A 14 3.88 -3.81 6.58
CA LEU A 14 2.79 -3.01 7.16
C LEU A 14 1.46 -3.77 7.30
N ASN A 15 1.04 -4.50 6.26
CA ASN A 15 -0.21 -5.27 6.31
C ASN A 15 -0.12 -6.48 7.25
N GLY A 16 1.02 -7.17 7.29
CA GLY A 16 1.20 -8.31 8.18
C GLY A 16 1.25 -7.90 9.65
N CYS A 17 1.97 -6.82 9.97
CA CYS A 17 1.97 -6.24 11.32
C CYS A 17 0.57 -5.75 11.73
N ALA A 18 -0.14 -5.04 10.83
CA ALA A 18 -1.50 -4.59 11.09
C ALA A 18 -2.45 -5.76 11.37
N LEU A 19 -2.34 -6.84 10.57
CA LEU A 19 -3.13 -8.06 10.78
C LEU A 19 -2.79 -8.73 12.11
N ALA A 20 -1.51 -8.82 12.45
CA ALA A 20 -1.07 -9.44 13.70
C ALA A 20 -1.62 -8.70 14.92
N LEU A 21 -1.51 -7.37 14.94
CA LEU A 21 -2.03 -6.52 16.02
C LEU A 21 -3.55 -6.59 16.13
N ALA A 22 -4.24 -6.46 15.00
CA ALA A 22 -5.70 -6.50 14.97
C ALA A 22 -6.24 -7.88 15.41
N ALA A 23 -5.60 -8.97 14.98
CA ALA A 23 -5.98 -10.33 15.34
C ALA A 23 -5.71 -10.62 16.84
N ALA A 24 -4.55 -10.22 17.36
CA ALA A 24 -4.22 -10.36 18.78
C ALA A 24 -5.19 -9.54 19.65
N GLY A 25 -5.49 -8.28 19.26
CA GLY A 25 -6.49 -7.44 19.94
C GLY A 25 -7.91 -8.02 19.91
N ALA A 26 -8.23 -8.85 18.90
CA ALA A 26 -9.48 -9.59 18.81
C ALA A 26 -9.47 -10.93 19.57
N GLY A 27 -8.39 -11.26 20.30
CA GLY A 27 -8.25 -12.45 21.13
C GLY A 27 -7.83 -13.71 20.35
N LEU A 28 -7.24 -13.57 19.16
CA LEU A 28 -6.63 -14.67 18.40
C LEU A 28 -5.15 -14.81 18.77
N SER A 29 -4.67 -16.04 18.94
CA SER A 29 -3.23 -16.29 19.12
C SER A 29 -2.52 -16.20 17.76
N VAL A 30 -1.39 -15.46 17.70
CA VAL A 30 -0.73 -15.08 16.45
C VAL A 30 0.75 -15.42 16.49
N THR A 31 1.23 -16.01 15.39
CA THR A 31 2.65 -16.09 15.05
C THR A 31 2.90 -15.29 13.76
N LEU A 32 3.74 -14.26 13.83
CA LEU A 32 4.17 -13.44 12.69
C LEU A 32 5.57 -13.86 12.25
N ILE A 33 5.71 -14.28 10.99
CA ILE A 33 6.98 -14.75 10.43
C ILE A 33 7.42 -13.78 9.34
N ASP A 34 8.66 -13.28 9.41
CA ASP A 34 9.23 -12.42 8.39
C ASP A 34 10.63 -12.89 7.97
N ALA A 35 10.90 -12.83 6.67
CA ALA A 35 12.21 -13.16 6.11
C ALA A 35 13.26 -12.06 6.33
N GLU A 36 12.85 -10.83 6.65
CA GLU A 36 13.73 -9.70 6.95
C GLU A 36 13.93 -9.57 8.46
N ASP A 37 15.06 -9.01 8.87
CA ASP A 37 15.31 -8.69 10.26
C ASP A 37 14.70 -7.32 10.66
N VAL A 38 14.48 -7.13 11.96
CA VAL A 38 13.91 -5.89 12.51
C VAL A 38 14.80 -4.67 12.26
N ALA A 39 16.13 -4.82 12.33
CA ALA A 39 17.06 -3.71 12.16
C ALA A 39 17.00 -3.16 10.73
N THR A 40 16.95 -4.04 9.74
CA THR A 40 16.78 -3.65 8.33
C THR A 40 15.46 -2.92 8.09
N GLN A 41 14.38 -3.37 8.73
CA GLN A 41 13.06 -2.77 8.56
C GLN A 41 12.89 -1.41 9.28
N THR A 42 13.67 -1.16 10.34
CA THR A 42 13.56 0.06 11.16
C THR A 42 14.60 1.12 10.86
N LEU A 43 15.28 1.05 9.73
CA LEU A 43 16.25 2.08 9.32
C LEU A 43 15.61 3.48 9.39
N SER A 44 16.31 4.40 10.06
CA SER A 44 15.82 5.76 10.29
C SER A 44 15.83 6.64 9.04
N ASN A 45 16.63 6.27 8.04
CA ASN A 45 16.76 7.03 6.82
C ASN A 45 15.47 6.96 5.99
N PHE A 46 15.09 8.09 5.42
CA PHE A 46 13.99 8.14 4.47
C PHE A 46 14.34 7.33 3.21
N ASN A 47 13.52 6.34 2.90
CA ASN A 47 13.71 5.41 1.77
C ASN A 47 12.89 5.81 0.54
N GLY A 48 12.43 7.07 0.46
CA GLY A 48 11.60 7.59 -0.62
C GLY A 48 10.12 7.23 -0.51
N ARG A 49 9.76 6.25 0.30
CA ARG A 49 8.37 5.79 0.41
C ARG A 49 7.56 6.59 1.42
N SER A 50 6.37 6.95 1.02
CA SER A 50 5.32 7.48 1.89
C SER A 50 3.97 6.91 1.47
N TYR A 51 3.04 6.89 2.38
CA TYR A 51 1.71 6.31 2.16
C TYR A 51 0.63 7.35 2.46
N ALA A 52 -0.33 7.45 1.56
CA ALA A 52 -1.56 8.17 1.80
C ALA A 52 -2.50 7.27 2.62
N ILE A 53 -2.72 7.60 3.86
CA ILE A 53 -3.60 6.89 4.79
C ILE A 53 -4.99 7.51 4.70
N ALA A 54 -5.95 6.80 4.11
CA ALA A 54 -7.34 7.23 4.05
C ALA A 54 -7.99 7.22 5.45
N LEU A 55 -9.04 7.99 5.66
CA LEU A 55 -9.72 8.08 6.98
C LEU A 55 -10.16 6.71 7.53
N ALA A 56 -10.68 5.82 6.68
CA ALA A 56 -11.05 4.47 7.11
C ALA A 56 -9.84 3.67 7.62
N SER A 57 -8.68 3.82 6.97
CA SER A 57 -7.43 3.19 7.39
C SER A 57 -6.91 3.83 8.67
N GLN A 58 -6.98 5.14 8.81
CA GLN A 58 -6.64 5.85 10.04
C GLN A 58 -7.50 5.39 11.24
N ARG A 59 -8.80 5.18 11.02
CA ARG A 59 -9.70 4.62 12.05
C ARG A 59 -9.29 3.21 12.46
N LEU A 60 -8.87 2.36 11.52
CA LEU A 60 -8.31 1.04 11.85
C LEU A 60 -7.02 1.16 12.67
N LEU A 61 -6.08 2.02 12.23
CA LEU A 61 -4.82 2.24 12.95
C LEU A 61 -5.08 2.76 14.38
N ASN A 62 -6.07 3.62 14.56
CA ASN A 62 -6.50 4.06 15.89
C ASN A 62 -7.10 2.92 16.70
N GLY A 63 -7.95 2.08 16.10
CA GLY A 63 -8.57 0.92 16.73
C GLY A 63 -7.59 -0.14 17.22
N ILE A 64 -6.43 -0.28 16.56
CA ILE A 64 -5.33 -1.17 17.00
C ILE A 64 -4.28 -0.45 17.85
N GLY A 65 -4.55 0.80 18.28
CA GLY A 65 -3.71 1.55 19.21
C GLY A 65 -2.46 2.19 18.61
N LEU A 66 -2.34 2.29 17.27
CA LEU A 66 -1.15 2.78 16.58
C LEU A 66 -1.16 4.27 16.25
N TRP A 67 -2.35 4.88 16.21
CA TRP A 67 -2.47 6.23 15.67
C TRP A 67 -1.77 7.28 16.53
N ASP A 68 -1.75 7.11 17.84
CA ASP A 68 -1.09 8.05 18.77
C ASP A 68 0.43 8.13 18.53
N ASP A 69 1.07 7.04 18.13
CA ASP A 69 2.49 6.99 17.79
C ASP A 69 2.80 7.59 16.41
N LEU A 70 1.79 7.74 15.56
CA LEU A 70 1.92 8.18 14.17
C LEU A 70 1.51 9.63 13.93
N LYS A 71 0.54 10.15 14.70
CA LYS A 71 -0.13 11.43 14.43
C LYS A 71 0.81 12.63 14.30
N ASP A 72 1.89 12.68 15.10
CA ASP A 72 2.86 13.78 15.07
C ASP A 72 3.76 13.75 13.81
N ASN A 73 3.81 12.62 13.10
CA ASN A 73 4.51 12.43 11.83
C ASN A 73 3.56 12.28 10.64
N ALA A 74 2.26 12.50 10.86
CA ALA A 74 1.24 12.39 9.84
C ALA A 74 0.85 13.77 9.32
N GLN A 75 1.15 14.05 8.05
CA GLN A 75 0.77 15.29 7.40
C GLN A 75 -0.67 15.21 6.89
N PRO A 76 -1.62 16.02 7.38
CA PRO A 76 -2.97 16.06 6.84
C PRO A 76 -2.98 16.47 5.36
N MET A 77 -3.77 15.78 4.55
CA MET A 77 -4.16 16.21 3.21
C MET A 77 -5.50 16.94 3.31
N LEU A 78 -5.47 18.24 3.10
CA LEU A 78 -6.66 19.09 3.22
C LEU A 78 -7.41 19.17 1.88
N GLU A 79 -6.66 19.25 0.79
CA GLU A 79 -7.21 19.32 -0.56
C GLU A 79 -6.54 18.28 -1.46
N ILE A 80 -7.27 17.82 -2.47
CA ILE A 80 -6.73 17.02 -3.57
C ILE A 80 -7.09 17.70 -4.89
N LYS A 81 -6.07 18.05 -5.68
CA LYS A 81 -6.23 18.66 -7.00
C LYS A 81 -5.76 17.69 -8.07
N VAL A 82 -6.67 17.32 -8.95
CA VAL A 82 -6.40 16.38 -10.06
C VAL A 82 -6.58 17.13 -11.37
N THR A 83 -5.56 17.12 -12.22
CA THR A 83 -5.58 17.81 -13.50
C THR A 83 -4.82 17.03 -14.57
N ASP A 84 -5.14 17.26 -15.82
CA ASP A 84 -4.31 16.87 -16.96
C ASP A 84 -3.11 17.84 -17.07
N GLY A 85 -1.96 17.37 -17.53
CA GLY A 85 -0.75 18.19 -17.62
C GLY A 85 0.16 17.77 -18.77
N ARG A 86 1.00 18.70 -19.20
CA ARG A 86 2.10 18.48 -20.13
C ARG A 86 3.34 19.22 -19.68
N VAL A 87 4.49 18.69 -20.09
CA VAL A 87 5.79 19.33 -19.82
C VAL A 87 5.80 20.74 -20.42
N GLY A 88 6.03 21.76 -19.58
CA GLY A 88 6.13 23.15 -19.96
C GLY A 88 4.78 23.90 -20.12
N GLU A 89 3.63 23.21 -20.09
CA GLU A 89 2.31 23.86 -20.19
C GLU A 89 1.72 24.16 -18.80
N GLY A 90 2.22 23.51 -17.73
CA GLY A 90 1.65 23.59 -16.40
C GLY A 90 0.34 22.80 -16.27
N PRO A 91 -0.41 23.01 -15.16
CA PRO A 91 -1.71 22.37 -14.96
C PRO A 91 -2.76 22.89 -15.95
N SER A 92 -3.65 21.98 -16.42
CA SER A 92 -4.82 22.38 -17.20
C SER A 92 -5.74 23.28 -16.37
N PRO A 93 -6.44 24.24 -16.97
CA PRO A 93 -7.46 25.03 -16.27
C PRO A 93 -8.66 24.19 -15.80
N PHE A 94 -8.85 23.01 -16.41
CA PHE A 94 -9.86 22.04 -15.98
C PHE A 94 -9.25 21.12 -14.93
N LEU A 95 -9.77 21.16 -13.71
CA LEU A 95 -9.30 20.34 -12.59
C LEU A 95 -10.48 19.81 -11.78
N MET A 96 -10.33 18.60 -11.28
CA MET A 96 -11.17 18.10 -10.18
C MET A 96 -10.54 18.56 -8.87
N HIS A 97 -11.33 19.20 -8.03
CA HIS A 97 -10.92 19.70 -6.73
C HIS A 97 -11.78 19.05 -5.65
N PHE A 98 -11.12 18.46 -4.67
CA PHE A 98 -11.76 17.89 -3.48
C PHE A 98 -11.22 18.66 -2.29
N ASP A 99 -12.10 19.26 -1.51
CA ASP A 99 -11.77 20.04 -0.33
C ASP A 99 -12.35 19.35 0.92
N HIS A 100 -11.54 19.19 1.94
CA HIS A 100 -11.99 18.64 3.23
C HIS A 100 -13.08 19.48 3.89
N ALA A 101 -13.15 20.80 3.59
CA ALA A 101 -14.19 21.68 4.10
C ALA A 101 -15.59 21.34 3.59
N GLU A 102 -15.70 20.56 2.49
CA GLU A 102 -16.97 20.06 1.95
C GLU A 102 -17.47 18.81 2.68
N ILE A 103 -16.62 18.19 3.51
CA ILE A 103 -16.94 17.00 4.31
C ILE A 103 -16.71 17.28 5.79
N GLU A 104 -17.66 16.89 6.65
CA GLU A 104 -17.58 17.14 8.10
C GLU A 104 -16.64 16.18 8.84
N GLU A 105 -15.98 15.25 8.15
CA GLU A 105 -15.23 14.14 8.76
C GLU A 105 -13.74 14.45 9.03
N GLY A 106 -13.23 15.62 8.66
CA GLY A 106 -11.82 16.02 8.83
C GLY A 106 -11.04 16.04 7.50
N PRO A 107 -9.72 15.87 7.52
CA PRO A 107 -8.90 15.92 6.30
C PRO A 107 -9.25 14.77 5.34
N MET A 108 -8.89 14.90 4.07
CA MET A 108 -9.05 13.84 3.05
C MET A 108 -8.28 12.56 3.38
N GLY A 109 -7.31 12.66 4.27
CA GLY A 109 -6.44 11.59 4.74
C GLY A 109 -5.12 12.17 5.25
N PHE A 110 -4.13 11.30 5.42
CA PHE A 110 -2.84 11.70 5.98
C PHE A 110 -1.70 11.09 5.18
N MET A 111 -0.65 11.86 4.91
CA MET A 111 0.60 11.33 4.39
C MET A 111 1.53 10.93 5.55
N VAL A 112 2.03 9.69 5.52
CA VAL A 112 2.97 9.18 6.52
C VAL A 112 4.14 8.51 5.81
N GLU A 113 5.38 8.85 6.21
CA GLU A 113 6.58 8.23 5.68
C GLU A 113 6.71 6.77 6.16
N ASP A 114 7.18 5.87 5.28
CA ASP A 114 7.35 4.43 5.53
C ASP A 114 8.12 4.14 6.83
N ARG A 115 9.20 4.90 7.08
CA ARG A 115 10.04 4.74 8.28
C ARG A 115 9.27 4.94 9.59
N HIS A 116 8.30 5.84 9.62
CA HIS A 116 7.47 6.09 10.82
C HIS A 116 6.45 4.97 11.01
N LEU A 117 5.80 4.54 9.92
CA LEU A 117 4.88 3.40 9.95
C LEU A 117 5.57 2.13 10.40
N ARG A 118 6.71 1.75 9.80
CA ARG A 118 7.44 0.53 10.16
C ARG A 118 7.86 0.53 11.61
N ARG A 119 8.42 1.64 12.10
CA ARG A 119 8.84 1.77 13.50
C ARG A 119 7.66 1.59 14.45
N ALA A 120 6.55 2.28 14.21
CA ALA A 120 5.36 2.19 15.05
C ALA A 120 4.79 0.76 15.06
N PHE A 121 4.63 0.14 13.89
CA PHE A 121 4.14 -1.22 13.78
C PHE A 121 5.03 -2.25 14.48
N LEU A 122 6.34 -2.21 14.26
CA LEU A 122 7.26 -3.18 14.86
C LEU A 122 7.37 -3.00 16.37
N ASN A 123 7.40 -1.75 16.86
CA ASN A 123 7.34 -1.49 18.30
C ASN A 123 6.06 -2.05 18.93
N ALA A 124 4.91 -1.85 18.28
CA ALA A 124 3.65 -2.37 18.78
C ALA A 124 3.60 -3.90 18.77
N VAL A 125 4.12 -4.54 17.70
CA VAL A 125 4.22 -6.01 17.61
C VAL A 125 5.11 -6.58 18.72
N GLN A 126 6.23 -5.93 19.05
CA GLN A 126 7.13 -6.36 20.12
C GLN A 126 6.52 -6.24 21.51
N ASN A 127 5.60 -5.30 21.70
CA ASN A 127 4.91 -5.06 22.98
C ASN A 127 3.57 -5.83 23.11
N ALA A 128 3.13 -6.51 22.05
CA ALA A 128 1.89 -7.29 22.06
C ALA A 128 2.16 -8.78 22.35
N GLU A 129 1.11 -9.52 22.72
CA GLU A 129 1.15 -10.98 22.87
C GLU A 129 1.19 -11.71 21.51
N ILE A 130 2.23 -11.41 20.71
CA ILE A 130 2.47 -11.97 19.38
C ILE A 130 3.80 -12.70 19.39
N VAL A 131 3.84 -13.94 18.90
CA VAL A 131 5.09 -14.63 18.62
C VAL A 131 5.66 -14.07 17.33
N HIS A 132 6.68 -13.23 17.42
CA HIS A 132 7.35 -12.65 16.25
C HIS A 132 8.65 -13.39 15.93
N LEU A 133 8.76 -13.92 14.71
CA LEU A 133 9.90 -14.65 14.18
C LEU A 133 10.51 -13.87 13.00
N PRO A 134 11.35 -12.85 13.26
CA PRO A 134 12.09 -12.13 12.23
C PRO A 134 13.23 -13.00 11.69
N ASN A 135 13.76 -12.66 10.52
CA ASN A 135 14.82 -13.38 9.83
C ASN A 135 14.50 -14.88 9.63
N ALA A 136 13.22 -15.21 9.48
CA ALA A 136 12.71 -16.57 9.33
C ALA A 136 12.00 -16.73 7.98
N ARG A 137 12.55 -17.60 7.13
CA ARG A 137 12.02 -17.83 5.78
C ARG A 137 11.19 -19.11 5.72
N VAL A 138 9.93 -18.98 5.31
CA VAL A 138 9.07 -20.13 5.02
C VAL A 138 9.46 -20.77 3.69
N VAL A 139 9.80 -22.05 3.72
CA VAL A 139 10.22 -22.83 2.54
C VAL A 139 9.18 -23.85 2.09
N ALA A 140 8.31 -24.33 3.00
CA ALA A 140 7.21 -25.24 2.69
C ALA A 140 5.97 -24.91 3.52
N GLN A 141 4.81 -25.36 3.05
CA GLN A 141 3.53 -25.29 3.77
C GLN A 141 2.70 -26.52 3.46
N HIS A 142 1.85 -26.90 4.41
CA HIS A 142 0.88 -27.99 4.25
C HIS A 142 -0.45 -27.57 4.87
N THR A 143 -1.55 -28.01 4.28
CA THR A 143 -2.91 -27.78 4.79
C THR A 143 -3.73 -29.06 4.67
N ASP A 144 -4.56 -29.29 5.68
CA ASP A 144 -5.52 -30.39 5.70
C ASP A 144 -6.84 -29.96 6.39
N ALA A 145 -7.69 -30.92 6.68
CA ALA A 145 -8.96 -30.64 7.35
C ALA A 145 -8.77 -30.17 8.82
N ALA A 146 -7.66 -30.51 9.47
CA ALA A 146 -7.41 -30.20 10.87
C ALA A 146 -6.70 -28.85 11.07
N GLY A 147 -5.82 -28.45 10.12
CA GLY A 147 -5.05 -27.23 10.29
C GLY A 147 -4.15 -26.90 9.10
N ALA A 148 -3.24 -25.98 9.35
CA ALA A 148 -2.16 -25.63 8.44
C ALA A 148 -0.82 -25.66 9.17
N SER A 149 0.26 -25.89 8.42
CA SER A 149 1.62 -25.80 8.94
C SER A 149 2.55 -25.12 7.94
N VAL A 150 3.61 -24.52 8.47
CA VAL A 150 4.73 -24.01 7.68
C VAL A 150 6.03 -24.61 8.17
N THR A 151 6.96 -24.84 7.23
CA THR A 151 8.33 -25.25 7.53
C THR A 151 9.26 -24.08 7.23
N LEU A 152 10.09 -23.72 8.19
CA LEU A 152 11.11 -22.70 8.05
C LEU A 152 12.39 -23.28 7.39
N ALA A 153 13.26 -22.39 6.93
CA ALA A 153 14.52 -22.76 6.28
C ALA A 153 15.48 -23.57 7.19
N ASP A 154 15.35 -23.43 8.51
CA ASP A 154 16.11 -24.20 9.52
C ASP A 154 15.50 -25.58 9.82
N GLY A 155 14.38 -25.93 9.16
CA GLY A 155 13.65 -27.18 9.35
C GLY A 155 12.59 -27.13 10.46
N THR A 156 12.46 -26.03 11.20
CA THR A 156 11.43 -25.89 12.24
C THR A 156 10.03 -25.86 11.62
N VAL A 157 9.08 -26.55 12.25
CA VAL A 157 7.69 -26.62 11.81
C VAL A 157 6.79 -25.90 12.81
N HIS A 158 5.96 -24.99 12.31
CA HIS A 158 4.93 -24.29 13.10
C HIS A 158 3.54 -24.65 12.59
N MET A 159 2.61 -24.85 13.52
CA MET A 159 1.23 -25.26 13.22
C MET A 159 0.23 -24.15 13.58
N CYS A 160 -0.83 -24.04 12.77
CA CYS A 160 -1.91 -23.08 13.01
C CYS A 160 -3.26 -23.60 12.50
N ARG A 161 -4.32 -22.88 12.83
CA ARG A 161 -5.66 -23.14 12.28
C ARG A 161 -5.85 -22.47 10.91
N VAL A 162 -5.25 -21.29 10.73
CA VAL A 162 -5.29 -20.51 9.46
C VAL A 162 -3.90 -19.95 9.16
N LEU A 163 -3.44 -20.15 7.93
CA LEU A 163 -2.25 -19.54 7.37
C LEU A 163 -2.63 -18.32 6.56
N VAL A 164 -2.00 -17.15 6.83
CA VAL A 164 -2.28 -15.92 6.09
C VAL A 164 -1.03 -15.45 5.36
N GLY A 165 -1.12 -15.28 4.04
CA GLY A 165 -0.06 -14.72 3.20
C GLY A 165 -0.17 -13.19 3.13
N CYS A 166 0.83 -12.51 3.73
CA CYS A 166 1.07 -11.06 3.62
C CYS A 166 2.43 -10.80 2.95
N ASP A 167 2.95 -11.76 2.20
CA ASP A 167 4.32 -11.87 1.68
C ASP A 167 4.52 -11.21 0.30
N GLY A 168 3.69 -10.25 -0.03
CA GLY A 168 3.89 -9.30 -1.12
C GLY A 168 3.58 -9.83 -2.51
N ARG A 169 3.99 -9.05 -3.53
CA ARG A 169 3.65 -9.29 -4.95
C ARG A 169 4.18 -10.62 -5.50
N THR A 170 5.20 -11.18 -4.91
CA THR A 170 5.78 -12.48 -5.30
C THR A 170 5.43 -13.59 -4.32
N SER A 171 4.28 -13.47 -3.67
CA SER A 171 3.83 -14.34 -2.57
C SER A 171 4.16 -15.82 -2.78
N GLY A 172 5.07 -16.32 -1.95
CA GLY A 172 5.38 -17.74 -1.86
C GLY A 172 4.21 -18.54 -1.27
N THR A 173 3.45 -17.92 -0.36
CA THR A 173 2.25 -18.51 0.24
C THR A 173 1.18 -18.77 -0.82
N ALA A 174 0.88 -17.80 -1.69
CA ALA A 174 -0.06 -17.97 -2.78
C ALA A 174 0.41 -19.08 -3.76
N MET A 175 1.70 -19.05 -4.12
CA MET A 175 2.29 -20.00 -5.06
C MET A 175 2.21 -21.43 -4.52
N ARG A 176 2.61 -21.67 -3.25
CA ARG A 176 2.54 -23.00 -2.62
C ARG A 176 1.10 -23.48 -2.40
N ALA A 177 0.14 -22.56 -2.26
CA ALA A 177 -1.28 -22.88 -2.20
C ALA A 177 -1.90 -23.21 -3.56
N GLY A 178 -1.15 -23.15 -4.66
CA GLY A 178 -1.68 -23.33 -6.02
C GLY A 178 -2.61 -22.22 -6.47
N ILE A 179 -2.62 -21.06 -5.78
CA ILE A 179 -3.43 -19.91 -6.16
C ILE A 179 -2.76 -19.21 -7.33
N MET A 180 -3.38 -19.35 -8.51
CA MET A 180 -2.90 -18.67 -9.71
C MET A 180 -3.03 -17.16 -9.57
N ARG A 181 -2.08 -16.44 -10.14
CA ARG A 181 -2.07 -14.98 -10.19
C ARG A 181 -2.05 -14.54 -11.66
N SER A 182 -2.85 -13.55 -11.96
CA SER A 182 -2.88 -12.89 -13.27
C SER A 182 -2.45 -11.45 -13.11
N GLY A 183 -1.88 -10.90 -14.15
CA GLY A 183 -1.47 -9.50 -14.12
C GLY A 183 -0.82 -9.09 -15.43
N ARG A 184 -0.38 -7.85 -15.45
CA ARG A 184 0.35 -7.29 -16.60
C ARG A 184 1.34 -6.23 -16.11
N ASP A 185 2.41 -6.05 -16.86
CA ASP A 185 3.29 -4.90 -16.77
C ASP A 185 2.60 -3.70 -17.43
N TYR A 186 2.65 -2.54 -16.78
CA TYR A 186 2.11 -1.30 -17.36
C TYR A 186 3.08 -0.65 -18.35
N GLY A 187 4.29 -1.17 -18.52
CA GLY A 187 5.36 -0.55 -19.30
C GLY A 187 5.92 0.72 -18.65
N GLN A 188 5.62 0.91 -17.37
CA GLN A 188 5.93 2.12 -16.60
C GLN A 188 6.79 1.80 -15.38
N THR A 189 7.63 2.77 -15.01
CA THR A 189 8.38 2.78 -13.75
C THR A 189 8.03 4.05 -12.98
N ALA A 190 7.68 3.91 -11.71
CA ALA A 190 7.54 5.03 -10.80
C ALA A 190 8.92 5.43 -10.25
N MET A 191 9.28 6.69 -10.44
CA MET A 191 10.42 7.34 -9.79
C MET A 191 9.89 8.04 -8.54
N VAL A 192 10.44 7.70 -7.39
CA VAL A 192 9.97 8.17 -6.09
C VAL A 192 11.10 8.88 -5.36
N CYS A 193 10.84 10.08 -4.88
CA CYS A 193 11.76 10.85 -4.06
C CYS A 193 10.99 11.81 -3.14
N ALA A 194 11.68 12.49 -2.23
CA ALA A 194 11.16 13.69 -1.59
C ALA A 194 11.89 14.93 -2.09
N ILE A 195 11.18 16.04 -2.12
CA ILE A 195 11.74 17.38 -2.35
C ILE A 195 11.48 18.26 -1.14
N SER A 196 12.41 19.14 -0.82
CA SER A 196 12.19 20.35 -0.02
C SER A 196 11.82 21.51 -0.93
N HIS A 197 11.06 22.46 -0.45
CA HIS A 197 10.57 23.58 -1.26
C HIS A 197 10.41 24.87 -0.45
N GLU A 198 10.48 26.00 -1.16
CA GLU A 198 10.50 27.34 -0.58
C GLU A 198 9.12 27.72 -0.02
N LYS A 199 8.05 27.53 -0.80
CA LYS A 199 6.69 27.94 -0.44
C LYS A 199 5.95 26.77 0.23
N PRO A 200 5.09 27.04 1.22
CA PRO A 200 4.32 25.97 1.87
C PRO A 200 3.35 25.29 0.89
N HIS A 201 3.22 23.97 1.00
CA HIS A 201 2.29 23.15 0.21
C HIS A 201 0.81 23.31 0.64
N GLY A 202 0.55 23.92 1.80
CA GLY A 202 -0.83 24.14 2.30
C GLY A 202 -1.64 22.87 2.59
N GLY A 203 -1.01 21.70 2.69
CA GLY A 203 -1.73 20.44 2.84
C GLY A 203 -2.37 19.92 1.54
N ILE A 204 -2.00 20.47 0.39
CA ILE A 204 -2.59 20.14 -0.90
C ILE A 204 -1.83 19.00 -1.56
N ALA A 205 -2.54 17.93 -1.93
CA ALA A 205 -2.04 16.86 -2.78
C ALA A 205 -2.37 17.16 -4.24
N HIS A 206 -1.37 17.14 -5.11
CA HIS A 206 -1.54 17.36 -6.54
C HIS A 206 -1.33 16.06 -7.31
N GLN A 207 -2.22 15.77 -8.26
CA GLN A 207 -2.12 14.66 -9.20
C GLN A 207 -2.21 15.23 -10.62
N PHE A 208 -1.10 15.14 -11.35
CA PHE A 208 -1.05 15.51 -12.77
C PHE A 208 -1.08 14.24 -13.61
N PHE A 209 -2.01 14.13 -14.53
CA PHE A 209 -2.01 13.08 -15.53
C PHE A 209 -1.19 13.52 -16.73
N MET A 210 0.01 12.93 -16.89
CA MET A 210 0.93 13.20 -17.99
C MET A 210 0.81 12.08 -19.03
N PRO A 211 1.19 12.32 -20.31
CA PRO A 211 1.04 11.33 -21.38
C PRO A 211 1.71 9.96 -21.11
N ALA A 212 2.85 9.96 -20.43
CA ALA A 212 3.58 8.73 -20.10
C ALA A 212 3.11 8.04 -18.81
N GLY A 213 2.42 8.77 -17.95
CA GLY A 213 1.94 8.28 -16.66
C GLY A 213 1.74 9.41 -15.65
N PRO A 214 1.08 9.14 -14.52
CA PRO A 214 0.79 10.15 -13.53
C PRO A 214 2.03 10.67 -12.79
N LEU A 215 1.99 11.96 -12.42
CA LEU A 215 2.89 12.63 -11.50
C LEU A 215 2.08 13.07 -10.27
N ALA A 216 2.41 12.54 -9.10
CA ALA A 216 1.84 12.98 -7.82
C ALA A 216 2.85 13.80 -7.03
N ILE A 217 2.38 14.89 -6.41
CA ILE A 217 3.11 15.74 -5.47
C ILE A 217 2.30 15.76 -4.19
N LEU A 218 2.79 15.06 -3.19
CA LEU A 218 2.04 14.74 -1.98
C LEU A 218 2.67 15.43 -0.77
N PRO A 219 1.92 16.18 0.06
CA PRO A 219 2.46 16.95 1.17
C PRO A 219 3.09 16.03 2.23
N LEU A 220 4.28 16.37 2.71
CA LEU A 220 4.95 15.76 3.86
C LEU A 220 5.13 16.80 4.96
N SER A 221 5.47 16.37 6.17
CA SER A 221 5.72 17.26 7.30
C SER A 221 6.80 18.30 6.98
N GLY A 222 6.53 19.56 7.32
CA GLY A 222 7.36 20.72 6.97
C GLY A 222 7.18 21.14 5.51
N ASN A 223 8.12 21.92 4.99
CA ASN A 223 8.12 22.31 3.58
C ASN A 223 8.75 21.20 2.71
N ARG A 224 8.15 20.01 2.74
CA ARG A 224 8.56 18.85 1.93
C ARG A 224 7.37 18.23 1.21
N SER A 225 7.63 17.62 0.07
CA SER A 225 6.64 16.84 -0.66
C SER A 225 7.25 15.55 -1.18
N SER A 226 6.46 14.49 -1.15
CA SER A 226 6.80 13.22 -1.83
C SER A 226 6.41 13.34 -3.29
N ILE A 227 7.32 12.97 -4.17
CA ILE A 227 7.12 12.88 -5.61
C ILE A 227 6.96 11.42 -5.98
N VAL A 228 5.89 11.10 -6.71
CA VAL A 228 5.69 9.82 -7.37
C VAL A 228 5.48 10.10 -8.85
N TRP A 229 6.52 9.94 -9.63
CA TRP A 229 6.53 10.27 -11.04
C TRP A 229 6.62 9.01 -11.88
N SER A 230 5.55 8.69 -12.61
CA SER A 230 5.48 7.53 -13.48
C SER A 230 5.88 7.89 -14.91
N GLU A 231 6.79 7.10 -15.48
CA GLU A 231 7.29 7.25 -16.85
C GLU A 231 7.46 5.88 -17.52
N THR A 232 7.64 5.87 -18.82
CA THR A 232 8.00 4.64 -19.52
C THR A 232 9.30 4.06 -18.94
N HIS A 233 9.48 2.75 -19.00
CA HIS A 233 10.72 2.10 -18.54
C HIS A 233 11.97 2.73 -19.13
N GLU A 234 11.94 3.06 -20.43
CA GLU A 234 13.06 3.68 -21.15
C GLU A 234 13.40 5.07 -20.58
N THR A 235 12.40 5.94 -20.44
CA THR A 235 12.56 7.29 -19.88
C THR A 235 13.05 7.23 -18.44
N ALA A 236 12.44 6.39 -17.61
CA ALA A 236 12.84 6.21 -16.22
C ALA A 236 14.30 5.73 -16.10
N ALA A 237 14.74 4.79 -16.95
CA ALA A 237 16.13 4.32 -16.98
C ALA A 237 17.12 5.41 -17.42
N ARG A 238 16.71 6.35 -18.25
CA ARG A 238 17.52 7.51 -18.63
C ARG A 238 17.59 8.52 -17.48
N VAL A 239 16.45 8.87 -16.89
CA VAL A 239 16.35 9.85 -15.80
C VAL A 239 17.07 9.35 -14.53
N SER A 240 17.09 8.04 -14.28
CA SER A 240 17.80 7.46 -13.13
C SER A 240 19.31 7.69 -13.14
N LYS A 241 19.90 7.92 -14.31
CA LYS A 241 21.34 8.15 -14.51
C LYS A 241 21.74 9.62 -14.45
N MET A 242 20.77 10.54 -14.37
CA MET A 242 21.02 11.97 -14.25
C MET A 242 21.63 12.32 -12.89
N SER A 243 22.38 13.41 -12.83
CA SER A 243 22.74 14.04 -11.55
C SER A 243 21.48 14.50 -10.81
N ASP A 244 21.61 14.85 -9.54
CA ASP A 244 20.48 15.35 -8.75
C ASP A 244 20.01 16.72 -9.27
N ASP A 245 20.92 17.57 -9.69
CA ASP A 245 20.59 18.87 -10.28
C ASP A 245 19.85 18.73 -11.61
N ASP A 246 20.37 17.88 -12.52
CA ASP A 246 19.71 17.60 -13.79
C ASP A 246 18.32 16.97 -13.58
N PHE A 247 18.16 16.11 -12.59
CA PHE A 247 16.87 15.53 -12.24
C PHE A 247 15.86 16.60 -11.82
N ILE A 248 16.26 17.53 -10.95
CA ILE A 248 15.41 18.65 -10.50
C ILE A 248 15.05 19.56 -11.68
N GLU A 249 16.01 19.92 -12.51
CA GLU A 249 15.75 20.72 -13.72
C GLU A 249 14.80 20.01 -14.70
N HIS A 250 14.86 18.69 -14.75
CA HIS A 250 13.97 17.88 -15.59
C HIS A 250 12.56 17.70 -14.95
N LEU A 251 12.46 17.75 -13.64
CA LEU A 251 11.19 17.65 -12.91
C LEU A 251 10.38 18.94 -12.93
N LYS A 252 11.01 20.10 -12.68
CA LYS A 252 10.35 21.43 -12.60
C LYS A 252 9.34 21.74 -13.70
N PRO A 253 9.65 21.57 -15.01
CA PRO A 253 8.71 21.90 -16.09
C PRO A 253 7.42 21.08 -16.10
N ARG A 254 7.34 20.02 -15.26
CA ARG A 254 6.19 19.12 -15.20
C ARG A 254 5.09 19.59 -14.27
N PHE A 255 5.39 20.43 -13.29
CA PHE A 255 4.38 20.93 -12.35
C PHE A 255 4.39 22.47 -12.14
N GLY A 256 5.41 23.19 -12.64
CA GLY A 256 5.47 24.64 -12.54
C GLY A 256 6.08 25.14 -11.22
N ASP A 257 5.84 26.44 -10.89
CA ASP A 257 6.56 27.18 -9.85
C ASP A 257 5.75 27.41 -8.55
N PHE A 258 4.65 26.70 -8.35
CA PHE A 258 3.78 26.95 -7.18
C PHE A 258 4.45 26.65 -5.84
N LEU A 259 5.45 25.76 -5.80
CA LEU A 259 6.27 25.47 -4.62
C LEU A 259 7.53 26.36 -4.51
N GLY A 260 7.81 27.21 -5.49
CA GLY A 260 9.04 28.00 -5.55
C GLY A 260 10.26 27.16 -5.88
N ASN A 261 11.42 27.50 -5.31
CA ASN A 261 12.64 26.70 -5.47
C ASN A 261 12.47 25.35 -4.80
N ILE A 262 12.96 24.29 -5.49
CA ILE A 262 12.89 22.92 -4.99
C ILE A 262 14.27 22.27 -5.04
N GLU A 263 14.52 21.39 -4.07
CA GLU A 263 15.74 20.60 -3.93
C GLU A 263 15.40 19.17 -3.52
N LEU A 264 16.25 18.20 -3.84
CA LEU A 264 16.07 16.84 -3.36
C LEU A 264 16.27 16.77 -1.84
N ALA A 265 15.35 16.08 -1.16
CA ALA A 265 15.34 15.85 0.27
C ALA A 265 15.57 14.35 0.59
N GLY A 266 16.54 13.72 -0.04
CA GLY A 266 16.88 12.31 0.14
C GLY A 266 17.19 11.60 -1.18
N GLY A 267 17.23 10.26 -1.15
CA GLY A 267 17.54 9.45 -2.32
C GLY A 267 16.39 9.35 -3.32
N ARG A 268 16.73 8.92 -4.54
CA ARG A 268 15.78 8.61 -5.62
C ARG A 268 15.62 7.10 -5.74
N TYR A 269 14.39 6.63 -5.85
CA TYR A 269 14.03 5.21 -5.90
C TYR A 269 13.18 4.91 -7.14
N HIS A 270 13.25 3.67 -7.63
CA HIS A 270 12.59 3.26 -8.86
C HIS A 270 11.83 1.96 -8.63
N TYR A 271 10.56 1.93 -9.03
CA TYR A 271 9.68 0.79 -8.86
C TYR A 271 8.95 0.48 -10.18
N PRO A 272 9.22 -0.66 -10.83
CA PRO A 272 8.41 -1.11 -11.96
C PRO A 272 6.95 -1.27 -11.57
N LEU A 273 6.05 -0.78 -12.41
CA LEU A 273 4.62 -0.79 -12.14
C LEU A 273 3.94 -1.95 -12.85
N SER A 274 3.23 -2.77 -12.08
CA SER A 274 2.49 -3.91 -12.61
C SER A 274 1.19 -4.11 -11.84
N LEU A 275 0.17 -4.61 -12.53
CA LEU A 275 -1.01 -5.19 -11.91
C LEU A 275 -0.71 -6.65 -11.59
N THR A 276 -1.13 -7.11 -10.42
CA THR A 276 -1.10 -8.53 -10.06
C THR A 276 -2.31 -8.86 -9.20
N LEU A 277 -3.14 -9.79 -9.65
CA LEU A 277 -4.36 -10.21 -8.95
C LEU A 277 -4.34 -11.71 -8.74
N ALA A 278 -4.55 -12.15 -7.51
CA ALA A 278 -4.82 -13.54 -7.19
C ALA A 278 -6.21 -13.94 -7.72
N LYS A 279 -6.33 -15.10 -8.36
CA LYS A 279 -7.61 -15.62 -8.85
C LYS A 279 -8.56 -16.04 -7.74
N ALA A 280 -8.03 -16.31 -6.55
CA ALA A 280 -8.77 -16.56 -5.34
C ALA A 280 -8.08 -15.88 -4.16
N LEU A 281 -8.86 -15.32 -3.24
CA LEU A 281 -8.34 -14.71 -2.00
C LEU A 281 -8.10 -15.75 -0.90
N THR A 282 -8.68 -16.95 -1.06
CA THR A 282 -8.62 -18.03 -0.07
C THR A 282 -8.41 -19.38 -0.76
N SER A 283 -7.85 -20.32 -0.01
CA SER A 283 -7.79 -21.75 -0.31
C SER A 283 -7.99 -22.50 0.99
N GLN A 284 -7.93 -23.84 0.99
CA GLN A 284 -8.07 -24.62 2.20
C GLN A 284 -7.15 -24.10 3.32
N ARG A 285 -7.76 -23.57 4.40
CA ARG A 285 -7.03 -22.99 5.56
C ARG A 285 -6.09 -21.82 5.27
N ILE A 286 -6.19 -21.22 4.10
CA ILE A 286 -5.31 -20.14 3.67
C ILE A 286 -6.13 -18.91 3.28
N ALA A 287 -5.67 -17.71 3.69
CA ALA A 287 -6.13 -16.43 3.19
C ALA A 287 -4.95 -15.59 2.70
N LEU A 288 -5.19 -14.71 1.73
CA LEU A 288 -4.22 -13.75 1.20
C LEU A 288 -4.66 -12.33 1.54
N VAL A 289 -3.71 -11.46 1.90
CA VAL A 289 -3.93 -10.07 2.31
C VAL A 289 -2.95 -9.14 1.61
N GLY A 290 -3.42 -7.96 1.20
CA GLY A 290 -2.61 -6.92 0.58
C GLY A 290 -2.00 -7.36 -0.76
N ASP A 291 -0.75 -7.01 -1.02
CA ASP A 291 -0.07 -7.27 -2.30
C ASP A 291 0.05 -8.78 -2.63
N ALA A 292 -0.08 -9.67 -1.64
CA ALA A 292 -0.17 -11.12 -1.89
C ALA A 292 -1.47 -11.48 -2.63
N ALA A 293 -2.54 -10.76 -2.36
CA ALA A 293 -3.85 -10.90 -3.01
C ALA A 293 -3.97 -10.00 -4.26
N HIS A 294 -3.56 -8.72 -4.14
CA HIS A 294 -3.77 -7.71 -5.17
C HIS A 294 -2.69 -6.64 -5.15
N GLY A 295 -1.79 -6.66 -6.10
CA GLY A 295 -0.85 -5.58 -6.37
C GLY A 295 -1.41 -4.67 -7.45
N VAL A 296 -1.83 -3.46 -7.11
CA VAL A 296 -2.41 -2.49 -8.03
C VAL A 296 -1.45 -1.36 -8.39
N HIS A 297 -1.78 -0.57 -9.41
CA HIS A 297 -1.06 0.65 -9.74
C HIS A 297 -1.15 1.64 -8.56
N PRO A 298 -0.07 2.35 -8.20
CA PRO A 298 -0.04 3.26 -7.04
C PRO A 298 -0.84 4.55 -7.22
N ILE A 299 -1.67 4.69 -8.24
CA ILE A 299 -2.57 5.84 -8.42
C ILE A 299 -3.36 6.08 -7.13
N ALA A 300 -3.35 7.30 -6.65
CA ALA A 300 -4.02 7.73 -5.42
C ALA A 300 -3.59 6.97 -4.14
N GLY A 301 -2.43 6.30 -4.12
CA GLY A 301 -1.87 5.67 -2.91
C GLY A 301 -2.74 4.55 -2.32
N GLN A 302 -3.53 3.83 -3.14
CA GLN A 302 -4.56 2.89 -2.65
C GLN A 302 -4.04 1.52 -2.21
N GLY A 303 -2.79 1.13 -2.52
CA GLY A 303 -2.28 -0.21 -2.23
C GLY A 303 -2.34 -0.59 -0.75
N LEU A 304 -1.78 0.23 0.14
CA LEU A 304 -1.82 -0.01 1.58
C LEU A 304 -3.25 0.06 2.13
N ASN A 305 -4.05 1.04 1.70
CA ASN A 305 -5.44 1.18 2.15
C ASN A 305 -6.29 -0.06 1.80
N ALA A 306 -6.10 -0.64 0.61
CA ALA A 306 -6.77 -1.87 0.22
C ALA A 306 -6.36 -3.05 1.11
N GLY A 307 -5.06 -3.17 1.42
CA GLY A 307 -4.56 -4.20 2.34
C GLY A 307 -5.08 -4.02 3.77
N LEU A 308 -5.18 -2.79 4.28
CA LEU A 308 -5.79 -2.52 5.59
C LEU A 308 -7.29 -2.84 5.63
N LYS A 309 -8.01 -2.67 4.53
CA LYS A 309 -9.40 -3.15 4.41
C LYS A 309 -9.48 -4.68 4.43
N ASP A 310 -8.50 -5.38 3.82
CA ASP A 310 -8.40 -6.84 3.93
C ASP A 310 -8.20 -7.26 5.39
N VAL A 311 -7.28 -6.58 6.10
CA VAL A 311 -7.02 -6.82 7.53
C VAL A 311 -8.29 -6.69 8.34
N ALA A 312 -9.01 -5.58 8.22
CA ALA A 312 -10.25 -5.34 8.96
C ALA A 312 -11.28 -6.43 8.69
N SER A 313 -11.51 -6.76 7.41
CA SER A 313 -12.51 -7.75 7.00
C SER A 313 -12.15 -9.16 7.46
N LEU A 314 -10.87 -9.56 7.35
CA LEU A 314 -10.43 -10.89 7.75
C LEU A 314 -10.54 -11.06 9.27
N VAL A 315 -10.04 -10.08 10.04
CA VAL A 315 -10.09 -10.15 11.50
C VAL A 315 -11.53 -10.18 12.01
N GLU A 316 -12.43 -9.38 11.46
CA GLU A 316 -13.84 -9.41 11.83
C GLU A 316 -14.48 -10.78 11.61
N VAL A 317 -14.25 -11.38 10.42
CA VAL A 317 -14.75 -12.71 10.07
C VAL A 317 -14.22 -13.77 11.03
N LEU A 318 -12.91 -13.79 11.29
CA LEU A 318 -12.27 -14.79 12.15
C LEU A 318 -12.66 -14.64 13.62
N ALA A 319 -12.69 -13.40 14.13
CA ALA A 319 -13.09 -13.13 15.50
C ALA A 319 -14.56 -13.49 15.75
N LEU A 320 -15.45 -13.20 14.80
CA LEU A 320 -16.86 -13.58 14.89
C LEU A 320 -17.03 -15.10 14.87
N ALA A 321 -16.31 -15.80 13.99
CA ALA A 321 -16.32 -17.26 13.92
C ALA A 321 -15.82 -17.89 15.23
N LYS A 322 -14.70 -17.38 15.77
CA LYS A 322 -14.18 -17.85 17.07
C LYS A 322 -15.19 -17.68 18.21
N ARG A 323 -15.84 -16.49 18.30
CA ARG A 323 -16.87 -16.22 19.33
C ARG A 323 -18.08 -17.15 19.20
N ARG A 324 -18.40 -17.62 18.00
CA ARG A 324 -19.50 -18.55 17.74
C ARG A 324 -19.10 -20.02 17.91
N GLY A 325 -17.84 -20.32 18.22
CA GLY A 325 -17.32 -21.68 18.30
C GLY A 325 -17.17 -22.36 16.94
N GLU A 326 -17.19 -21.59 15.83
CA GLU A 326 -16.98 -22.10 14.48
C GLU A 326 -15.49 -22.43 14.29
N ASP A 327 -15.18 -23.34 13.37
CA ASP A 327 -13.80 -23.53 12.92
C ASP A 327 -13.36 -22.35 12.03
N ILE A 328 -12.48 -21.49 12.57
CA ILE A 328 -12.01 -20.27 11.91
C ILE A 328 -11.32 -20.55 10.56
N GLY A 329 -10.76 -21.74 10.36
CA GLY A 329 -10.09 -22.14 9.13
C GLY A 329 -10.98 -22.87 8.14
N SER A 330 -12.28 -23.06 8.44
CA SER A 330 -13.20 -23.72 7.52
C SER A 330 -13.42 -22.91 6.26
N ASP A 331 -13.66 -23.59 5.13
CA ASP A 331 -13.93 -22.94 3.85
C ASP A 331 -15.14 -21.98 3.92
N LEU A 332 -16.15 -22.33 4.74
CA LEU A 332 -17.34 -21.47 4.93
C LEU A 332 -16.99 -20.14 5.61
N VAL A 333 -16.09 -20.16 6.59
CA VAL A 333 -15.65 -18.94 7.28
C VAL A 333 -14.78 -18.10 6.35
N LEU A 334 -13.79 -18.71 5.70
CA LEU A 334 -12.89 -17.99 4.80
C LEU A 334 -13.63 -17.45 3.56
N ALA A 335 -14.68 -18.13 3.09
CA ALA A 335 -15.51 -17.65 1.99
C ALA A 335 -16.21 -16.31 2.33
N ARG A 336 -16.58 -16.05 3.61
CA ARG A 336 -17.16 -14.75 4.03
C ARG A 336 -16.18 -13.60 3.79
N TYR A 337 -14.89 -13.80 4.12
CA TYR A 337 -13.83 -12.85 3.84
C TYR A 337 -13.69 -12.61 2.33
N ALA A 338 -13.58 -13.70 1.55
CA ALA A 338 -13.43 -13.60 0.11
C ALA A 338 -14.63 -12.88 -0.55
N GLN A 339 -15.85 -13.13 -0.09
CA GLN A 339 -17.06 -12.48 -0.58
C GLN A 339 -17.05 -10.98 -0.30
N TRP A 340 -16.65 -10.55 0.90
CA TRP A 340 -16.57 -9.14 1.25
C TRP A 340 -15.56 -8.38 0.40
N ARG A 341 -14.39 -8.98 0.16
CA ARG A 341 -13.30 -8.31 -0.52
C ARG A 341 -13.38 -8.36 -2.04
N ARG A 342 -14.09 -9.37 -2.58
CA ARG A 342 -14.12 -9.64 -4.03
C ARG A 342 -14.56 -8.44 -4.86
N PHE A 343 -15.64 -7.77 -4.45
CA PHE A 343 -16.15 -6.62 -5.19
C PHE A 343 -15.20 -5.42 -5.09
N ASP A 344 -14.74 -5.09 -3.88
CA ASP A 344 -13.83 -3.95 -3.67
C ASP A 344 -12.51 -4.10 -4.42
N VAL A 345 -11.92 -5.30 -4.38
CA VAL A 345 -10.67 -5.60 -5.09
C VAL A 345 -10.88 -5.50 -6.61
N ALA A 346 -11.97 -6.06 -7.13
CA ALA A 346 -12.29 -5.99 -8.56
C ALA A 346 -12.56 -4.54 -9.00
N ALA A 347 -13.33 -3.79 -8.21
CA ALA A 347 -13.63 -2.38 -8.50
C ALA A 347 -12.36 -1.51 -8.45
N LEU A 348 -11.51 -1.70 -7.45
CA LEU A 348 -10.23 -0.98 -7.35
C LEU A 348 -9.32 -1.28 -8.53
N ALA A 349 -9.14 -2.55 -8.87
CA ALA A 349 -8.33 -2.96 -10.00
C ALA A 349 -8.86 -2.39 -11.32
N ALA A 350 -10.17 -2.50 -11.56
CA ALA A 350 -10.80 -1.96 -12.77
C ALA A 350 -10.68 -0.43 -12.84
N SER A 351 -10.88 0.27 -11.72
CA SER A 351 -10.77 1.73 -11.67
C SER A 351 -9.34 2.20 -11.93
N THR A 352 -8.35 1.67 -11.20
CA THR A 352 -6.95 2.06 -11.38
C THR A 352 -6.45 1.74 -12.80
N ASP A 353 -6.89 0.63 -13.35
CA ASP A 353 -6.57 0.19 -14.69
C ASP A 353 -7.20 1.10 -15.77
N SER A 354 -8.49 1.43 -15.60
CA SER A 354 -9.21 2.32 -16.49
C SER A 354 -8.66 3.74 -16.43
N PHE A 355 -8.37 4.25 -15.24
CA PHE A 355 -7.75 5.56 -15.07
C PHE A 355 -6.36 5.61 -15.73
N ASN A 356 -5.52 4.60 -15.49
CA ASN A 356 -4.21 4.57 -16.14
C ASN A 356 -4.35 4.52 -17.68
N ALA A 357 -5.21 3.68 -18.22
CA ALA A 357 -5.42 3.58 -19.67
C ALA A 357 -6.02 4.88 -20.26
N LEU A 358 -6.96 5.52 -19.56
CA LEU A 358 -7.62 6.75 -20.03
C LEU A 358 -6.66 7.94 -19.99
N PHE A 359 -5.81 8.06 -18.98
CA PHE A 359 -5.00 9.25 -18.72
C PHE A 359 -3.54 9.10 -19.20
N SER A 360 -3.01 7.89 -19.34
CA SER A 360 -1.64 7.65 -19.83
C SER A 360 -1.65 7.46 -21.37
N ASN A 361 -2.10 8.49 -22.10
CA ASN A 361 -2.04 8.52 -23.55
C ASN A 361 -2.06 9.97 -24.06
N ASP A 362 -1.62 10.18 -25.30
CA ASP A 362 -1.53 11.51 -25.95
C ASP A 362 -2.60 11.71 -27.04
N ASN A 363 -3.73 11.01 -26.96
CA ASN A 363 -4.82 11.16 -27.90
C ASN A 363 -5.58 12.48 -27.64
N GLY A 364 -5.50 13.45 -28.57
CA GLY A 364 -6.10 14.78 -28.43
C GLY A 364 -7.62 14.77 -28.26
N PHE A 365 -8.36 13.80 -28.84
CA PHE A 365 -9.79 13.64 -28.68
C PHE A 365 -10.15 13.17 -27.26
N LEU A 366 -9.43 12.18 -26.74
CA LEU A 366 -9.61 11.70 -25.38
C LEU A 366 -9.26 12.76 -24.36
N ARG A 367 -8.23 13.59 -24.63
CA ARG A 367 -7.88 14.72 -23.78
C ARG A 367 -9.03 15.74 -23.69
N GLY A 368 -9.61 16.14 -24.81
CA GLY A 368 -10.76 17.05 -24.80
C GLY A 368 -11.96 16.49 -24.01
N LEU A 369 -12.24 15.20 -24.11
CA LEU A 369 -13.28 14.55 -23.31
C LEU A 369 -12.93 14.51 -21.82
N ARG A 370 -11.66 14.30 -21.46
CA ARG A 370 -11.19 14.32 -20.06
C ARG A 370 -11.31 15.71 -19.47
N ASP A 371 -10.83 16.74 -20.18
CA ASP A 371 -10.90 18.13 -19.74
C ASP A 371 -12.35 18.56 -19.48
N VAL A 372 -13.29 18.22 -20.38
CA VAL A 372 -14.72 18.48 -20.15
C VAL A 372 -15.25 17.69 -18.96
N GLY A 373 -14.87 16.40 -18.84
CA GLY A 373 -15.32 15.55 -17.72
C GLY A 373 -14.76 15.96 -16.36
N MET A 374 -13.59 16.63 -16.32
CA MET A 374 -13.00 17.18 -15.08
C MET A 374 -13.56 18.54 -14.72
N GLY A 375 -14.20 19.26 -15.64
CA GLY A 375 -14.75 20.60 -15.42
C GLY A 375 -16.26 20.63 -15.11
N ILE A 376 -16.94 19.46 -15.10
CA ILE A 376 -18.33 19.29 -14.72
C ILE A 376 -18.42 18.74 -13.29
#